data_a0d997acdcea26e2c3a83fa7e427501c
#
_entry.id   a0d997acdcea26e2c3a83fa7e427501c
#
_cell.length_a   1.000
_cell.length_b   1.000
_cell.length_c   1.000
_cell.angle_alpha   90.00
_cell.angle_beta   90.00
_cell.angle_gamma   90.00
#
_symmetry.space_group_name_H-M   'P 1'
#
loop_
_entity.id
_entity.type
_entity.pdbx_description
1 polymer ?
#
loop_
_entity_poly.entity_id
_entity_poly.type
_entity_poly.pdbx_seq_one_letter_code
_entity_poly.pdbx_strand_id
1 'polypeptide(L)'
;MRRTYIYLPLALATVTLATGCKRKTAEAADTAQQLVVGTENIAIARHGSVTNGPSISGSLDAELNATVRAQIAGSIIATDADVGQSVRKGQLLGRIDASGLQDAYLSAKSAVSSAEATAAVAQRNLQRSQTLLQAGAIAQRDLETAQTQASSAQAALEDAKSRLATAQKNFDNTRITAPFDGIVSQKSVSPGDVVQPGGALFTVVDPSTMRLVAAVPSDQLSMLRVGTDVTFTVTGYLGQEFHGKVTRVSPSVDPATRQVQIIVSIPNTSHTLITGLYADGRISSRTEEGIVVPLSAVDTRMQRPAVVEIKGGKVTRVDVALGMRDPTSETVQITNGVAVGDTLLIAAAQGITPGTPVRVQPPPSDQSAQTNTTPNSGR
;
A
#
# COMPACT_ATOMS: atom_id res chain seq x y z
N MET A 1 -85.10 -37.43 -1.08
CA MET A 1 -85.51 -37.90 -2.41
C MET A 1 -84.40 -38.77 -2.93
N ARG A 2 -84.57 -40.15 -2.82
CA ARG A 2 -84.94 -41.13 -3.83
C ARG A 2 -84.06 -41.03 -5.08
N ARG A 3 -83.33 -42.07 -5.51
CA ARG A 3 -83.58 -43.51 -5.83
C ARG A 3 -82.21 -44.14 -6.18
N THR A 4 -81.73 -45.21 -5.56
CA THR A 4 -81.86 -46.68 -5.81
C THR A 4 -81.93 -47.13 -7.27
N TYR A 5 -81.04 -48.06 -7.65
CA TYR A 5 -81.24 -49.32 -8.37
C TYR A 5 -79.82 -49.92 -8.65
N ILE A 6 -79.32 -51.05 -8.08
CA ILE A 6 -79.60 -52.48 -8.18
C ILE A 6 -79.58 -52.91 -9.66
N TYR A 7 -78.61 -53.80 -10.03
CA TYR A 7 -78.75 -55.20 -10.46
C TYR A 7 -77.40 -55.89 -10.74
N LEU A 8 -77.29 -57.03 -10.20
CA LEU A 8 -76.46 -58.25 -10.31
C LEU A 8 -77.02 -59.08 -11.49
N PRO A 9 -76.51 -60.31 -11.86
CA PRO A 9 -75.17 -60.87 -12.10
C PRO A 9 -75.06 -61.54 -13.48
N LEU A 10 -73.85 -62.06 -13.87
CA LEU A 10 -73.85 -63.35 -14.55
C LEU A 10 -72.46 -64.04 -14.49
N ALA A 11 -72.43 -65.18 -13.97
CA ALA A 11 -71.31 -66.09 -13.92
C ALA A 11 -71.11 -66.83 -15.25
N LEU A 12 -69.85 -67.09 -15.66
CA LEU A 12 -69.57 -68.30 -16.44
C LEU A 12 -68.14 -68.75 -16.18
N ALA A 13 -68.03 -69.99 -15.69
CA ALA A 13 -66.83 -70.73 -15.40
C ALA A 13 -66.22 -71.29 -16.70
N THR A 14 -64.90 -71.26 -16.85
CA THR A 14 -64.17 -72.28 -17.58
C THR A 14 -62.76 -72.51 -16.94
N VAL A 15 -62.57 -73.78 -16.60
CA VAL A 15 -61.37 -74.43 -16.16
C VAL A 15 -60.37 -74.49 -17.29
N THR A 16 -59.05 -74.33 -17.05
CA THR A 16 -58.00 -75.35 -17.36
C THR A 16 -56.54 -74.86 -17.15
N LEU A 17 -55.80 -75.76 -16.61
CA LEU A 17 -54.40 -76.18 -16.70
C LEU A 17 -53.34 -75.30 -16.01
N ALA A 18 -52.80 -75.85 -14.99
CA ALA A 18 -51.57 -75.62 -14.32
C ALA A 18 -50.34 -75.88 -15.27
N THR A 19 -49.43 -74.87 -15.37
CA THR A 19 -48.02 -75.17 -15.61
C THR A 19 -47.17 -74.30 -14.67
N GLY A 20 -46.54 -75.00 -13.74
CA GLY A 20 -45.66 -74.42 -12.76
C GLY A 20 -44.40 -73.85 -13.40
N CYS A 21 -44.21 -72.55 -13.25
CA CYS A 21 -42.90 -71.91 -13.37
C CYS A 21 -42.43 -71.48 -11.96
N LYS A 22 -41.45 -72.17 -11.48
CA LYS A 22 -40.66 -71.82 -10.28
C LYS A 22 -40.01 -70.45 -10.53
N ARG A 23 -40.62 -69.39 -10.06
CA ARG A 23 -40.01 -68.06 -10.00
C ARG A 23 -38.95 -68.11 -8.93
N LYS A 24 -37.66 -68.21 -9.31
CA LYS A 24 -36.55 -67.85 -8.45
C LYS A 24 -36.78 -66.42 -8.02
N THR A 25 -37.02 -66.18 -6.76
CA THR A 25 -36.94 -64.91 -6.12
C THR A 25 -35.47 -64.43 -6.32
N ALA A 26 -35.25 -63.56 -7.27
CA ALA A 26 -34.00 -62.82 -7.32
C ALA A 26 -34.03 -61.92 -6.08
N GLU A 27 -33.19 -62.25 -5.15
CA GLU A 27 -32.78 -61.38 -4.07
C GLU A 27 -32.28 -60.08 -4.72
N ALA A 28 -33.09 -59.03 -4.67
CA ALA A 28 -32.67 -57.69 -5.11
C ALA A 28 -31.55 -57.30 -4.14
N ALA A 29 -30.32 -57.51 -4.55
CA ALA A 29 -29.18 -56.86 -3.95
C ALA A 29 -29.51 -55.36 -4.00
N ASP A 30 -29.75 -54.77 -2.84
CA ASP A 30 -29.87 -53.34 -2.61
C ASP A 30 -28.52 -52.71 -2.99
N THR A 31 -28.35 -52.50 -4.29
CA THR A 31 -27.21 -51.72 -4.79
C THR A 31 -27.55 -50.27 -4.45
N ALA A 32 -27.29 -49.90 -3.20
CA ALA A 32 -27.33 -48.50 -2.79
C ALA A 32 -26.59 -47.69 -3.85
N GLN A 33 -27.30 -46.93 -4.67
CA GLN A 33 -26.72 -46.04 -5.67
C GLN A 33 -25.80 -45.09 -4.93
N GLN A 34 -24.48 -45.36 -5.01
CA GLN A 34 -23.48 -44.43 -4.46
C GLN A 34 -23.54 -43.15 -5.26
N LEU A 35 -23.84 -42.03 -4.58
CA LEU A 35 -23.84 -40.74 -5.18
C LEU A 35 -22.37 -40.32 -5.48
N VAL A 36 -22.09 -40.01 -6.74
CA VAL A 36 -20.75 -39.58 -7.14
C VAL A 36 -20.62 -38.07 -6.91
N VAL A 37 -19.64 -37.69 -6.10
CA VAL A 37 -19.31 -36.27 -5.84
C VAL A 37 -17.99 -35.95 -6.51
N GLY A 38 -18.00 -34.96 -7.39
CA GLY A 38 -16.79 -34.45 -8.04
C GLY A 38 -15.86 -33.72 -7.06
N THR A 39 -14.58 -33.65 -7.40
CA THR A 39 -13.57 -32.99 -6.57
C THR A 39 -13.83 -31.49 -6.40
N GLU A 40 -14.56 -30.86 -7.35
CA GLU A 40 -15.00 -29.47 -7.27
C GLU A 40 -16.01 -29.19 -6.16
N ASN A 41 -16.65 -30.23 -5.63
CA ASN A 41 -17.66 -30.14 -4.57
C ASN A 41 -17.14 -30.58 -3.20
N ILE A 42 -15.83 -30.72 -3.05
CA ILE A 42 -15.19 -31.08 -1.79
C ILE A 42 -14.12 -30.08 -1.39
N ALA A 43 -13.90 -29.96 -0.10
CA ALA A 43 -12.77 -29.23 0.48
C ALA A 43 -12.09 -30.12 1.52
N ILE A 44 -10.78 -30.06 1.61
CA ILE A 44 -10.02 -30.78 2.61
C ILE A 44 -9.68 -29.81 3.75
N ALA A 45 -10.01 -30.18 4.98
CA ALA A 45 -9.62 -29.42 6.16
C ALA A 45 -8.08 -29.48 6.33
N ARG A 46 -7.45 -28.31 6.36
CA ARG A 46 -5.98 -28.21 6.44
C ARG A 46 -5.55 -27.32 7.60
N HIS A 47 -4.36 -27.56 8.09
CA HIS A 47 -3.74 -26.62 9.01
C HIS A 47 -3.31 -25.36 8.25
N GLY A 48 -3.66 -24.19 8.77
CA GLY A 48 -3.36 -22.92 8.15
C GLY A 48 -3.54 -21.76 9.10
N SER A 49 -3.24 -20.56 8.63
CA SER A 49 -3.47 -19.31 9.36
C SER A 49 -4.66 -18.57 8.79
N VAL A 50 -5.46 -17.99 9.68
CA VAL A 50 -6.56 -17.08 9.35
C VAL A 50 -6.20 -15.70 9.87
N THR A 51 -6.25 -14.70 9.01
CA THR A 51 -5.92 -13.32 9.36
C THR A 51 -7.17 -12.46 9.30
N ASN A 52 -7.40 -11.70 10.35
CA ASN A 52 -8.48 -10.72 10.42
C ASN A 52 -7.92 -9.32 10.64
N GLY A 53 -8.56 -8.35 10.00
CA GLY A 53 -8.22 -6.95 10.13
C GLY A 53 -8.96 -6.08 9.13
N PRO A 54 -8.93 -4.77 9.33
CA PRO A 54 -9.63 -3.83 8.47
C PRO A 54 -9.05 -3.84 7.05
N SER A 55 -9.95 -3.79 6.07
CA SER A 55 -9.57 -3.46 4.70
C SER A 55 -9.20 -1.98 4.61
N ILE A 56 -8.21 -1.67 3.81
CA ILE A 56 -7.75 -0.31 3.56
C ILE A 56 -7.63 -0.09 2.07
N SER A 57 -7.86 1.14 1.66
CA SER A 57 -7.62 1.58 0.30
C SER A 57 -7.04 2.99 0.33
N GLY A 58 -6.19 3.30 -0.63
CA GLY A 58 -5.55 4.60 -0.67
C GLY A 58 -4.59 4.79 -1.82
N SER A 59 -3.89 5.92 -1.83
CA SER A 59 -2.89 6.26 -2.84
C SER A 59 -1.47 6.07 -2.31
N LEU A 60 -0.60 5.64 -3.21
CA LEU A 60 0.84 5.55 -2.97
C LEU A 60 1.48 6.91 -3.25
N ASP A 61 2.25 7.40 -2.29
CA ASP A 61 3.09 8.58 -2.43
C ASP A 61 4.55 8.25 -2.09
N ALA A 62 5.51 9.03 -2.60
CA ALA A 62 6.87 8.96 -2.10
C ALA A 62 6.93 9.55 -0.68
N GLU A 63 7.76 8.96 0.20
CA GLU A 63 7.99 9.52 1.54
C GLU A 63 8.56 10.94 1.48
N LEU A 64 9.53 11.16 0.58
CA LEU A 64 10.09 12.47 0.30
C LEU A 64 9.64 12.94 -1.08
N ASN A 65 8.92 14.06 -1.08
CA ASN A 65 8.45 14.75 -2.29
C ASN A 65 8.61 16.25 -2.06
N ALA A 66 9.39 16.92 -2.89
CA ALA A 66 9.59 18.37 -2.80
C ALA A 66 9.45 19.06 -4.16
N THR A 67 8.61 20.07 -4.20
CA THR A 67 8.55 21.00 -5.31
C THR A 67 9.54 22.13 -5.07
N VAL A 68 10.60 22.16 -5.87
CA VAL A 68 11.59 23.24 -5.88
C VAL A 68 10.98 24.46 -6.58
N ARG A 69 10.94 25.58 -5.86
CA ARG A 69 10.30 26.82 -6.30
C ARG A 69 11.33 27.93 -6.50
N ALA A 70 11.05 28.82 -7.43
CA ALA A 70 11.85 30.05 -7.63
C ALA A 70 11.83 30.87 -6.33
N GLN A 71 13.01 31.32 -5.87
CA GLN A 71 13.14 32.22 -4.73
C GLN A 71 13.31 33.69 -5.15
N ILE A 72 13.66 33.89 -6.42
CA ILE A 72 13.82 35.20 -7.05
C ILE A 72 13.12 35.25 -8.40
N ALA A 73 12.83 36.45 -8.88
CA ALA A 73 12.36 36.67 -10.25
C ALA A 73 13.54 36.67 -11.24
N GLY A 74 13.30 36.17 -12.44
CA GLY A 74 14.29 36.21 -13.52
C GLY A 74 13.93 35.29 -14.68
N SER A 75 14.74 35.27 -15.72
CA SER A 75 14.61 34.39 -16.87
C SER A 75 15.44 33.10 -16.65
N ILE A 76 14.88 31.92 -16.99
CA ILE A 76 15.62 30.66 -16.99
C ILE A 76 16.59 30.64 -18.18
N ILE A 77 17.88 30.54 -17.90
CA ILE A 77 18.91 30.46 -18.97
C ILE A 77 19.26 29.06 -19.36
N ALA A 78 19.12 28.12 -18.41
CA ALA A 78 19.39 26.70 -18.66
C ALA A 78 18.59 25.82 -17.68
N THR A 79 18.19 24.64 -18.16
CA THR A 79 17.70 23.53 -17.35
C THR A 79 18.66 22.34 -17.54
N ASP A 80 19.31 21.93 -16.45
CA ASP A 80 20.38 20.93 -16.45
C ASP A 80 19.84 19.54 -16.05
N ALA A 81 18.53 19.42 -15.77
CA ALA A 81 17.87 18.17 -15.42
C ALA A 81 16.55 18.00 -16.19
N ASP A 82 16.23 16.74 -16.54
CA ASP A 82 15.01 16.36 -17.23
C ASP A 82 14.16 15.38 -16.40
N VAL A 83 12.88 15.24 -16.79
CA VAL A 83 11.95 14.30 -16.14
C VAL A 83 12.46 12.87 -16.28
N GLY A 84 12.40 12.11 -15.19
CA GLY A 84 12.94 10.74 -15.11
C GLY A 84 14.42 10.66 -14.76
N GLN A 85 15.14 11.77 -14.71
CA GLN A 85 16.56 11.80 -14.38
C GLN A 85 16.79 11.68 -12.88
N SER A 86 17.72 10.80 -12.47
CA SER A 86 18.21 10.72 -11.09
C SER A 86 19.13 11.89 -10.77
N VAL A 87 18.91 12.50 -9.62
CA VAL A 87 19.67 13.68 -9.14
C VAL A 87 20.13 13.46 -7.70
N ARG A 88 21.26 14.08 -7.34
CA ARG A 88 21.80 14.06 -5.98
C ARG A 88 21.50 15.36 -5.27
N LYS A 89 21.46 15.35 -3.96
CA LYS A 89 21.34 16.53 -3.11
C LYS A 89 22.39 17.58 -3.49
N GLY A 90 21.92 18.82 -3.74
CA GLY A 90 22.78 19.93 -4.17
C GLY A 90 23.13 19.92 -5.66
N GLN A 91 22.74 18.92 -6.43
CA GLN A 91 22.95 18.88 -7.88
C GLN A 91 22.15 20.00 -8.55
N LEU A 92 22.77 20.67 -9.51
CA LEU A 92 22.18 21.76 -10.29
C LEU A 92 21.06 21.19 -11.19
N LEU A 93 19.86 21.77 -11.08
CA LEU A 93 18.69 21.43 -11.90
C LEU A 93 18.45 22.46 -13.00
N GLY A 94 18.87 23.71 -12.75
CA GLY A 94 18.71 24.79 -13.67
C GLY A 94 19.26 26.12 -13.14
N ARG A 95 19.28 27.13 -13.97
CA ARG A 95 19.85 28.48 -13.65
C ARG A 95 18.92 29.59 -14.09
N ILE A 96 18.74 30.56 -13.20
CA ILE A 96 18.10 31.84 -13.49
C ILE A 96 19.19 32.86 -13.91
N ASP A 97 18.88 33.80 -14.76
CA ASP A 97 19.79 34.88 -15.13
C ASP A 97 20.29 35.62 -13.88
N ALA A 98 21.61 35.65 -13.77
CA ALA A 98 22.31 36.11 -12.58
C ALA A 98 23.15 37.36 -12.80
N SER A 99 23.17 37.93 -14.00
CA SER A 99 24.10 39.00 -14.37
C SER A 99 24.06 40.15 -13.35
N GLY A 100 22.91 40.75 -13.12
CA GLY A 100 22.77 41.87 -12.17
C GLY A 100 22.98 41.47 -10.71
N LEU A 101 22.68 40.23 -10.32
CA LEU A 101 22.87 39.71 -8.95
C LEU A 101 24.33 39.38 -8.67
N GLN A 102 25.06 38.91 -9.67
CA GLN A 102 26.52 38.70 -9.57
C GLN A 102 27.24 40.05 -9.37
N ASP A 103 26.87 41.08 -10.11
CA ASP A 103 27.45 42.41 -9.95
C ASP A 103 27.17 42.99 -8.56
N ALA A 104 25.94 42.84 -8.06
CA ALA A 104 25.56 43.27 -6.73
C ALA A 104 26.36 42.52 -5.63
N TYR A 105 26.58 41.20 -5.80
CA TYR A 105 27.42 40.41 -4.91
C TYR A 105 28.89 40.92 -4.91
N LEU A 106 29.48 41.11 -6.08
CA LEU A 106 30.86 41.58 -6.19
C LEU A 106 31.03 43.02 -5.61
N SER A 107 30.06 43.90 -5.83
CA SER A 107 30.04 45.25 -5.24
C SER A 107 29.97 45.18 -3.70
N ALA A 108 29.06 44.36 -3.15
CA ALA A 108 28.94 44.19 -1.69
C ALA A 108 30.23 43.61 -1.09
N LYS A 109 30.86 42.64 -1.78
CA LYS A 109 32.15 42.07 -1.35
C LYS A 109 33.27 43.13 -1.30
N SER A 110 33.33 44.01 -2.27
CA SER A 110 34.30 45.11 -2.30
C SER A 110 34.03 46.13 -1.18
N ALA A 111 32.75 46.41 -0.87
CA ALA A 111 32.36 47.28 0.25
C ALA A 111 32.82 46.71 1.60
N VAL A 112 32.69 45.39 1.82
CA VAL A 112 33.24 44.72 3.04
C VAL A 112 34.73 44.91 3.15
N SER A 113 35.50 44.68 2.06
CA SER A 113 36.95 44.84 2.10
C SER A 113 37.37 46.29 2.44
N SER A 114 36.66 47.29 1.92
CA SER A 114 36.90 48.69 2.26
C SER A 114 36.58 48.99 3.73
N ALA A 115 35.43 48.49 4.25
CA ALA A 115 35.03 48.69 5.63
C ALA A 115 36.00 47.97 6.60
N GLU A 116 36.51 46.79 6.25
CA GLU A 116 37.51 46.07 7.03
C GLU A 116 38.81 46.88 7.15
N ALA A 117 39.29 47.45 6.05
CA ALA A 117 40.49 48.30 6.10
C ALA A 117 40.28 49.54 6.99
N THR A 118 39.10 50.16 6.92
CA THR A 118 38.76 51.34 7.75
C THR A 118 38.67 50.98 9.23
N ALA A 119 37.99 49.89 9.55
CA ALA A 119 37.87 49.41 10.92
C ALA A 119 39.25 49.03 11.54
N ALA A 120 40.10 48.38 10.75
CA ALA A 120 41.44 48.03 11.14
C ALA A 120 42.32 49.27 11.42
N VAL A 121 42.17 50.35 10.63
CA VAL A 121 42.86 51.62 10.90
C VAL A 121 42.34 52.29 12.16
N ALA A 122 41.03 52.37 12.36
CA ALA A 122 40.39 52.96 13.51
C ALA A 122 40.79 52.20 14.80
N GLN A 123 40.82 50.87 14.78
CA GLN A 123 41.22 50.02 15.86
C GLN A 123 42.69 50.23 16.27
N ARG A 124 43.61 50.32 15.29
CA ARG A 124 45.00 50.65 15.53
C ARG A 124 45.17 52.04 16.17
N ASN A 125 44.37 53.01 15.73
CA ASN A 125 44.41 54.37 16.29
C ASN A 125 43.91 54.35 17.74
N LEU A 126 42.83 53.62 18.04
CA LEU A 126 42.35 53.48 19.41
C LEU A 126 43.43 52.86 20.30
N GLN A 127 44.07 51.78 19.86
CA GLN A 127 45.13 51.11 20.65
C GLN A 127 46.31 52.07 20.89
N ARG A 128 46.70 52.90 19.86
CA ARG A 128 47.73 53.93 20.01
C ARG A 128 47.32 54.97 21.03
N SER A 129 46.10 55.50 20.95
CA SER A 129 45.56 56.47 21.92
C SER A 129 45.54 55.96 23.36
N GLN A 130 45.18 54.66 23.56
CA GLN A 130 45.24 54.01 24.88
C GLN A 130 46.67 54.04 25.45
N THR A 131 47.68 53.71 24.65
CA THR A 131 49.08 53.74 25.08
C THR A 131 49.56 55.15 25.38
N LEU A 132 49.20 56.14 24.57
CA LEU A 132 49.60 57.54 24.77
C LEU A 132 48.91 58.14 26.03
N LEU A 133 47.66 57.81 26.33
CA LEU A 133 46.99 58.22 27.53
C LEU A 133 47.68 57.64 28.80
N GLN A 134 48.04 56.36 28.76
CA GLN A 134 48.80 55.72 29.83
C GLN A 134 50.17 56.41 30.10
N ALA A 135 50.75 56.93 29.03
CA ALA A 135 52.02 57.74 29.12
C ALA A 135 51.76 59.22 29.49
N GLY A 136 50.51 59.63 29.73
CA GLY A 136 50.16 61.03 30.02
C GLY A 136 50.33 62.00 28.81
N ALA A 137 50.44 61.53 27.58
CA ALA A 137 50.75 62.31 26.38
C ALA A 137 49.53 62.89 25.67
N ILE A 138 48.28 62.40 25.97
CA ILE A 138 47.02 62.93 25.41
C ILE A 138 45.94 63.12 26.48
N ALA A 139 44.89 63.88 26.18
CA ALA A 139 43.75 64.06 27.06
C ALA A 139 42.75 62.88 26.98
N GLN A 140 41.98 62.65 28.04
CA GLN A 140 40.95 61.62 28.09
C GLN A 140 39.93 61.77 26.94
N ARG A 141 39.56 63.01 26.57
CA ARG A 141 38.65 63.28 25.44
C ARG A 141 39.15 62.73 24.10
N ASP A 142 40.49 62.72 23.89
CA ASP A 142 41.08 62.20 22.64
C ASP A 142 40.97 60.69 22.56
N LEU A 143 41.09 59.97 23.70
CA LEU A 143 40.80 58.57 23.76
C LEU A 143 39.32 58.24 23.49
N GLU A 144 38.37 59.00 24.11
CA GLU A 144 36.95 58.84 23.89
C GLU A 144 36.58 59.07 22.40
N THR A 145 37.22 60.04 21.76
CA THR A 145 37.05 60.27 20.32
C THR A 145 37.52 59.06 19.51
N ALA A 146 38.71 58.51 19.79
CA ALA A 146 39.25 57.36 19.09
C ALA A 146 38.38 56.12 19.31
N GLN A 147 37.85 55.97 20.54
CA GLN A 147 36.93 54.85 20.87
C GLN A 147 35.62 54.93 20.12
N THR A 148 35.00 56.13 20.03
CA THR A 148 33.80 56.35 19.24
C THR A 148 34.06 56.09 17.74
N GLN A 149 35.20 56.48 17.24
CA GLN A 149 35.60 56.27 15.83
C GLN A 149 35.78 54.77 15.52
N ALA A 150 36.43 54.04 16.43
CA ALA A 150 36.62 52.60 16.30
C ALA A 150 35.28 51.86 16.36
N SER A 151 34.38 52.24 17.26
CA SER A 151 33.04 51.69 17.38
C SER A 151 32.19 51.95 16.14
N SER A 152 32.24 53.20 15.59
CA SER A 152 31.53 53.53 14.36
C SER A 152 32.04 52.79 13.13
N ALA A 153 33.38 52.63 13.00
CA ALA A 153 33.99 51.90 11.93
C ALA A 153 33.66 50.40 12.01
N GLN A 154 33.60 49.83 13.20
CA GLN A 154 33.19 48.45 13.41
C GLN A 154 31.70 48.24 13.09
N ALA A 155 30.82 49.16 13.43
CA ALA A 155 29.41 49.14 13.06
C ALA A 155 29.20 49.19 11.54
N ALA A 156 29.98 50.03 10.83
CA ALA A 156 29.95 50.11 9.37
C ALA A 156 30.43 48.82 8.69
N LEU A 157 31.43 48.15 9.30
CA LEU A 157 31.89 46.83 8.81
C LEU A 157 30.79 45.76 8.94
N GLU A 158 30.08 45.72 10.11
CA GLU A 158 28.99 44.74 10.29
C GLU A 158 27.79 45.01 9.39
N ASP A 159 27.47 46.29 9.10
CA ASP A 159 26.48 46.65 8.07
C ASP A 159 26.89 46.16 6.66
N ALA A 160 28.15 46.40 6.27
CA ALA A 160 28.67 45.92 4.98
C ALA A 160 28.63 44.38 4.87
N LYS A 161 28.98 43.64 5.94
CA LYS A 161 28.87 42.17 5.99
C LYS A 161 27.43 41.69 5.86
N SER A 162 26.48 42.35 6.50
CA SER A 162 25.04 42.04 6.41
C SER A 162 24.52 42.24 4.97
N ARG A 163 24.94 43.29 4.30
CA ARG A 163 24.65 43.54 2.86
C ARG A 163 25.24 42.46 1.96
N LEU A 164 26.49 42.07 2.21
CA LEU A 164 27.16 40.99 1.47
C LEU A 164 26.40 39.69 1.63
N ALA A 165 25.99 39.31 2.85
CA ALA A 165 25.23 38.09 3.12
C ALA A 165 23.91 38.06 2.33
N THR A 166 23.21 39.21 2.25
CA THR A 166 21.98 39.36 1.46
C THR A 166 22.24 39.21 -0.05
N ALA A 167 23.26 39.89 -0.57
CA ALA A 167 23.62 39.79 -1.98
C ALA A 167 24.08 38.39 -2.37
N GLN A 168 24.86 37.71 -1.49
CA GLN A 168 25.28 36.33 -1.67
C GLN A 168 24.06 35.39 -1.76
N LYS A 169 23.13 35.51 -0.82
CA LYS A 169 21.91 34.67 -0.80
C LYS A 169 21.09 34.86 -2.09
N ASN A 170 20.94 36.10 -2.55
CA ASN A 170 20.23 36.39 -3.81
C ASN A 170 20.94 35.78 -5.01
N PHE A 171 22.26 35.83 -5.03
CA PHE A 171 23.08 35.23 -6.10
C PHE A 171 23.00 33.70 -6.03
N ASP A 172 23.06 33.09 -4.84
CA ASP A 172 22.93 31.63 -4.66
C ASP A 172 21.55 31.14 -5.10
N ASN A 173 20.50 31.93 -4.87
CA ASN A 173 19.13 31.60 -5.28
C ASN A 173 18.92 31.58 -6.82
N THR A 174 19.89 32.05 -7.61
CA THR A 174 19.88 31.89 -9.08
C THR A 174 20.16 30.44 -9.50
N ARG A 175 20.77 29.64 -8.62
CA ARG A 175 21.11 28.24 -8.86
C ARG A 175 20.02 27.35 -8.27
N ILE A 176 19.25 26.73 -9.11
CA ILE A 176 18.19 25.82 -8.72
C ILE A 176 18.81 24.46 -8.45
N THR A 177 18.78 23.97 -7.22
CA THR A 177 19.42 22.70 -6.82
C THR A 177 18.43 21.73 -6.23
N ALA A 178 18.74 20.42 -6.32
CA ALA A 178 17.95 19.36 -5.70
C ALA A 178 18.10 19.40 -4.16
N PRO A 179 16.98 19.30 -3.40
CA PRO A 179 17.00 19.35 -1.94
C PRO A 179 17.48 18.03 -1.29
N PHE A 180 17.32 16.91 -1.98
CA PHE A 180 17.73 15.57 -1.56
C PHE A 180 18.01 14.67 -2.78
N ASP A 181 18.54 13.48 -2.55
CA ASP A 181 18.78 12.48 -3.60
C ASP A 181 17.42 11.90 -4.07
N GLY A 182 17.20 11.86 -5.39
CA GLY A 182 15.91 11.38 -5.90
C GLY A 182 15.83 11.42 -7.42
N ILE A 183 14.61 11.42 -7.93
CA ILE A 183 14.29 11.47 -9.36
C ILE A 183 13.43 12.70 -9.64
N VAL A 184 13.69 13.40 -10.72
CA VAL A 184 12.84 14.52 -11.19
C VAL A 184 11.54 13.93 -11.72
N SER A 185 10.44 14.14 -11.00
CA SER A 185 9.11 13.68 -11.41
C SER A 185 8.40 14.66 -12.33
N GLN A 186 8.70 15.96 -12.20
CA GLN A 186 8.08 17.01 -13.02
C GLN A 186 9.06 18.17 -13.26
N LYS A 187 9.03 18.70 -14.46
CA LYS A 187 9.71 19.93 -14.88
C LYS A 187 8.65 20.90 -15.39
N SER A 188 8.49 22.03 -14.68
CA SER A 188 7.45 23.03 -14.97
C SER A 188 8.00 24.25 -15.69
N VAL A 189 9.29 24.24 -16.09
CA VAL A 189 9.97 25.38 -16.73
C VAL A 189 10.87 24.93 -17.86
N SER A 190 11.07 25.85 -18.81
CA SER A 190 11.95 25.70 -19.97
C SER A 190 12.92 26.88 -20.05
N PRO A 191 14.08 26.70 -20.72
CA PRO A 191 14.96 27.84 -21.03
C PRO A 191 14.21 28.93 -21.78
N GLY A 192 14.36 30.17 -21.34
CA GLY A 192 13.65 31.32 -21.86
C GLY A 192 12.41 31.75 -21.07
N ASP A 193 11.88 30.89 -20.20
CA ASP A 193 10.73 31.22 -19.34
C ASP A 193 11.12 32.29 -18.29
N VAL A 194 10.18 33.20 -18.01
CA VAL A 194 10.30 34.15 -16.92
C VAL A 194 9.55 33.66 -15.70
N VAL A 195 10.27 33.54 -14.60
CA VAL A 195 9.73 33.02 -13.33
C VAL A 195 9.60 34.13 -12.29
N GLN A 196 8.64 33.95 -11.37
CA GLN A 196 8.42 34.82 -10.23
C GLN A 196 8.66 34.02 -8.93
N PRO A 197 9.00 34.68 -7.80
CA PRO A 197 9.14 34.03 -6.51
C PRO A 197 7.90 33.20 -6.16
N GLY A 198 8.11 31.96 -5.75
CA GLY A 198 7.04 30.98 -5.45
C GLY A 198 6.61 30.12 -6.64
N GLY A 199 6.99 30.46 -7.88
CA GLY A 199 6.71 29.62 -9.06
C GLY A 199 7.36 28.25 -8.96
N ALA A 200 6.61 27.18 -9.28
CA ALA A 200 7.14 25.81 -9.30
C ALA A 200 8.09 25.64 -10.50
N LEU A 201 9.24 25.04 -10.25
CA LEU A 201 10.28 24.80 -11.25
C LEU A 201 10.47 23.32 -11.53
N PHE A 202 10.79 22.56 -10.50
CA PHE A 202 11.00 21.12 -10.56
C PHE A 202 10.31 20.43 -9.37
N THR A 203 9.85 19.20 -9.57
CA THR A 203 9.46 18.33 -8.46
C THR A 203 10.43 17.15 -8.42
N VAL A 204 11.03 16.94 -7.25
CA VAL A 204 11.95 15.83 -6.98
C VAL A 204 11.29 14.89 -5.99
N VAL A 205 11.31 13.60 -6.28
CA VAL A 205 10.76 12.53 -5.43
C VAL A 205 11.85 11.51 -5.12
N ASP A 206 11.84 10.98 -3.90
CA ASP A 206 12.65 9.84 -3.53
C ASP A 206 11.79 8.58 -3.58
N PRO A 207 11.97 7.70 -4.57
CA PRO A 207 11.19 6.49 -4.71
C PRO A 207 11.65 5.34 -3.80
N SER A 208 12.71 5.47 -3.03
CA SER A 208 13.29 4.37 -2.22
C SER A 208 12.37 3.90 -1.11
N THR A 209 11.56 4.82 -0.57
CA THR A 209 10.54 4.54 0.43
C THR A 209 9.23 5.18 -0.01
N MET A 210 8.22 4.34 -0.14
CA MET A 210 6.87 4.77 -0.45
C MET A 210 6.02 4.82 0.82
N ARG A 211 4.99 5.63 0.80
CA ARG A 211 3.95 5.64 1.83
C ARG A 211 2.59 5.41 1.18
N LEU A 212 1.81 4.53 1.75
CA LEU A 212 0.40 4.40 1.43
C LEU A 212 -0.39 5.29 2.39
N VAL A 213 -1.09 6.25 1.84
CA VAL A 213 -2.03 7.09 2.60
C VAL A 213 -3.40 6.46 2.44
N ALA A 214 -3.85 5.76 3.48
CA ALA A 214 -5.10 5.00 3.45
C ALA A 214 -6.07 5.47 4.53
N ALA A 215 -7.34 5.13 4.34
CA ALA A 215 -8.42 5.44 5.27
C ALA A 215 -9.01 4.15 5.87
N VAL A 216 -9.30 4.19 7.17
CA VAL A 216 -9.89 3.07 7.91
C VAL A 216 -11.14 3.56 8.64
N PRO A 217 -12.25 2.80 8.62
CA PRO A 217 -13.45 3.13 9.39
C PRO A 217 -13.15 3.24 10.89
N SER A 218 -13.74 4.25 11.55
CA SER A 218 -13.46 4.55 12.96
C SER A 218 -13.91 3.47 13.94
N ASP A 219 -14.86 2.62 13.57
CA ASP A 219 -15.32 1.47 14.38
C ASP A 219 -14.28 0.35 14.46
N GLN A 220 -13.29 0.33 13.55
CA GLN A 220 -12.23 -0.68 13.49
C GLN A 220 -10.90 -0.21 14.11
N LEU A 221 -10.87 0.99 14.70
CA LEU A 221 -9.66 1.57 15.31
C LEU A 221 -9.06 0.72 16.43
N SER A 222 -9.88 -0.04 17.16
CA SER A 222 -9.40 -0.93 18.22
C SER A 222 -8.45 -2.02 17.71
N MET A 223 -8.53 -2.35 16.42
CA MET A 223 -7.68 -3.33 15.75
C MET A 223 -6.38 -2.73 15.19
N LEU A 224 -6.23 -1.40 15.23
CA LEU A 224 -5.09 -0.69 14.65
C LEU A 224 -4.04 -0.38 15.70
N ARG A 225 -2.78 -0.70 15.37
CA ARG A 225 -1.62 -0.29 16.15
C ARG A 225 -0.49 0.13 15.22
N VAL A 226 0.30 1.10 15.66
CA VAL A 226 1.56 1.41 14.98
C VAL A 226 2.47 0.17 15.02
N GLY A 227 3.10 -0.15 13.90
CA GLY A 227 3.94 -1.34 13.74
C GLY A 227 3.21 -2.55 13.15
N THR A 228 1.87 -2.50 13.01
CA THR A 228 1.11 -3.62 12.40
C THR A 228 1.47 -3.80 10.94
N ASP A 229 1.62 -5.05 10.51
CA ASP A 229 1.91 -5.41 9.13
C ASP A 229 0.66 -5.21 8.25
N VAL A 230 0.91 -4.76 7.03
CA VAL A 230 -0.10 -4.52 6.00
C VAL A 230 0.30 -5.27 4.75
N THR A 231 -0.62 -6.05 4.21
CA THR A 231 -0.50 -6.66 2.88
C THR A 231 -1.45 -5.96 1.93
N PHE A 232 -0.97 -5.58 0.76
CA PHE A 232 -1.77 -4.85 -0.22
C PHE A 232 -1.35 -5.20 -1.65
N THR A 233 -2.28 -4.96 -2.56
CA THR A 233 -2.07 -5.04 -4.01
C THR A 233 -2.12 -3.65 -4.61
N VAL A 234 -1.39 -3.42 -5.69
CA VAL A 234 -1.31 -2.12 -6.36
C VAL A 234 -1.91 -2.24 -7.75
N THR A 235 -2.76 -1.30 -8.12
CA THR A 235 -3.33 -1.23 -9.47
C THR A 235 -2.22 -1.11 -10.51
N GLY A 236 -2.21 -2.02 -11.48
CA GLY A 236 -1.14 -2.12 -12.49
C GLY A 236 -0.12 -3.23 -12.25
N TYR A 237 -0.09 -3.83 -11.04
CA TYR A 237 0.81 -4.94 -10.69
C TYR A 237 0.00 -6.19 -10.34
N LEU A 238 -0.66 -6.77 -11.35
CA LEU A 238 -1.53 -7.93 -11.17
C LEU A 238 -0.79 -9.13 -10.59
N GLY A 239 -1.35 -9.71 -9.52
CA GLY A 239 -0.81 -10.91 -8.87
C GLY A 239 0.42 -10.69 -7.99
N GLN A 240 0.83 -9.44 -7.76
CA GLN A 240 1.90 -9.11 -6.82
C GLN A 240 1.33 -8.56 -5.52
N GLU A 241 1.73 -9.16 -4.41
CA GLU A 241 1.45 -8.66 -3.07
C GLU A 241 2.64 -7.87 -2.55
N PHE A 242 2.35 -6.74 -1.96
CA PHE A 242 3.33 -5.86 -1.34
C PHE A 242 3.09 -5.81 0.17
N HIS A 243 4.18 -5.61 0.91
CA HIS A 243 4.14 -5.56 2.36
C HIS A 243 4.62 -4.21 2.87
N GLY A 244 3.96 -3.73 3.90
CA GLY A 244 4.31 -2.49 4.57
C GLY A 244 3.97 -2.55 6.06
N LYS A 245 4.29 -1.48 6.78
CA LYS A 245 3.98 -1.34 8.21
C LYS A 245 3.28 -0.04 8.48
N VAL A 246 2.26 -0.08 9.35
CA VAL A 246 1.60 1.13 9.83
C VAL A 246 2.60 1.94 10.66
N THR A 247 2.96 3.14 10.19
CA THR A 247 3.88 4.04 10.89
C THR A 247 3.15 5.14 11.65
N ARG A 248 1.99 5.54 11.17
CA ARG A 248 1.19 6.62 11.77
C ARG A 248 -0.30 6.34 11.66
N VAL A 249 -1.03 6.70 12.71
CA VAL A 249 -2.49 6.75 12.75
C VAL A 249 -2.85 8.20 13.08
N SER A 250 -3.72 8.82 12.29
CA SER A 250 -4.17 10.19 12.54
C SER A 250 -4.91 10.27 13.88
N PRO A 251 -4.67 11.29 14.69
CA PRO A 251 -5.42 11.48 15.94
C PRO A 251 -6.82 12.05 15.73
N SER A 252 -7.21 12.33 14.49
CA SER A 252 -8.51 12.92 14.13
C SER A 252 -9.27 12.02 13.17
N VAL A 253 -10.59 12.02 13.35
CA VAL A 253 -11.55 11.36 12.43
C VAL A 253 -12.06 12.41 11.46
N ASP A 254 -12.12 12.10 10.19
CA ASP A 254 -12.80 12.93 9.19
C ASP A 254 -14.32 12.89 9.48
N PRO A 255 -14.96 14.04 9.77
CA PRO A 255 -16.37 14.07 10.15
C PRO A 255 -17.32 13.72 9.01
N ALA A 256 -16.90 13.89 7.74
CA ALA A 256 -17.73 13.62 6.57
C ALA A 256 -17.75 12.12 6.24
N THR A 257 -16.59 11.46 6.31
CA THR A 257 -16.43 10.04 5.93
C THR A 257 -16.45 9.10 7.13
N ARG A 258 -16.28 9.61 8.37
CA ARG A 258 -16.09 8.85 9.61
C ARG A 258 -14.90 7.88 9.55
N GLN A 259 -13.89 8.25 8.77
CA GLN A 259 -12.67 7.46 8.62
C GLN A 259 -11.49 8.13 9.30
N VAL A 260 -10.52 7.31 9.68
CA VAL A 260 -9.24 7.75 10.23
C VAL A 260 -8.16 7.48 9.20
N GLN A 261 -7.36 8.49 8.90
CA GLN A 261 -6.24 8.36 7.99
C GLN A 261 -5.09 7.63 8.68
N ILE A 262 -4.51 6.69 7.99
CA ILE A 262 -3.31 5.98 8.39
C ILE A 262 -2.22 6.15 7.34
N ILE A 263 -0.98 6.05 7.78
CA ILE A 263 0.19 6.04 6.90
C ILE A 263 0.92 4.71 7.09
N VAL A 264 1.09 4.01 5.99
CA VAL A 264 1.83 2.76 5.92
C VAL A 264 3.13 3.04 5.17
N SER A 265 4.26 2.70 5.77
CA SER A 265 5.57 2.79 5.11
C SER A 265 5.87 1.50 4.36
N ILE A 266 6.39 1.65 3.15
CA ILE A 266 6.61 0.57 2.19
C ILE A 266 8.02 0.70 1.64
N PRO A 267 8.92 -0.25 1.92
CA PRO A 267 10.23 -0.29 1.28
C PRO A 267 10.09 -0.55 -0.22
N ASN A 268 10.71 0.30 -1.04
CA ASN A 268 10.69 0.18 -2.51
C ASN A 268 12.12 0.16 -3.07
N THR A 269 12.92 -0.77 -2.56
CA THR A 269 14.34 -0.89 -2.93
C THR A 269 14.58 -1.20 -4.41
N SER A 270 13.63 -1.84 -5.05
CA SER A 270 13.65 -2.12 -6.50
C SER A 270 13.15 -0.97 -7.36
N HIS A 271 12.65 0.13 -6.76
CA HIS A 271 12.07 1.28 -7.44
C HIS A 271 10.94 0.93 -8.42
N THR A 272 10.24 -0.19 -8.18
CA THR A 272 9.14 -0.64 -9.04
C THR A 272 7.85 0.13 -8.78
N LEU A 273 7.56 0.50 -7.52
CA LEU A 273 6.37 1.26 -7.17
C LEU A 273 6.53 2.74 -7.57
N ILE A 274 5.48 3.30 -8.15
CA ILE A 274 5.41 4.66 -8.66
C ILE A 274 4.40 5.45 -7.82
N THR A 275 4.67 6.74 -7.58
CA THR A 275 3.73 7.66 -6.92
C THR A 275 2.45 7.86 -7.72
N GLY A 276 1.33 8.02 -7.02
CA GLY A 276 0.01 8.26 -7.63
C GLY A 276 -0.78 7.00 -7.97
N LEU A 277 -0.21 5.80 -7.78
CA LEU A 277 -0.95 4.56 -7.97
C LEU A 277 -1.89 4.31 -6.79
N TYR A 278 -3.01 3.65 -7.08
CA TYR A 278 -3.97 3.25 -6.08
C TYR A 278 -3.65 1.84 -5.57
N ALA A 279 -3.82 1.64 -4.28
CA ALA A 279 -3.57 0.37 -3.63
C ALA A 279 -4.73 -0.01 -2.72
N ASP A 280 -5.08 -1.30 -2.76
CA ASP A 280 -6.08 -1.93 -1.90
C ASP A 280 -5.40 -3.01 -1.08
N GLY A 281 -5.71 -3.07 0.20
CA GLY A 281 -5.04 -4.02 1.08
C GLY A 281 -5.77 -4.28 2.38
N ARG A 282 -5.06 -4.96 3.26
CA ARG A 282 -5.57 -5.34 4.58
C ARG A 282 -4.48 -5.20 5.63
N ILE A 283 -4.88 -4.75 6.78
CA ILE A 283 -4.04 -4.70 7.98
C ILE A 283 -4.13 -6.05 8.68
N SER A 284 -3.00 -6.71 8.90
CA SER A 284 -2.92 -8.00 9.60
C SER A 284 -2.98 -7.77 11.12
N SER A 285 -4.19 -7.47 11.61
CA SER A 285 -4.38 -7.09 13.02
C SER A 285 -4.31 -8.28 13.96
N ARG A 286 -4.81 -9.43 13.53
CA ARG A 286 -4.83 -10.68 14.30
C ARG A 286 -4.67 -11.86 13.37
N THR A 287 -3.73 -12.73 13.68
CA THR A 287 -3.52 -13.98 12.95
C THR A 287 -3.63 -15.13 13.94
N GLU A 288 -4.46 -16.11 13.64
CA GLU A 288 -4.60 -17.33 14.44
C GLU A 288 -4.32 -18.55 13.56
N GLU A 289 -3.54 -19.48 14.10
CA GLU A 289 -3.27 -20.75 13.45
C GLU A 289 -4.29 -21.81 13.91
N GLY A 290 -4.71 -22.66 13.00
CA GLY A 290 -5.67 -23.71 13.31
C GLY A 290 -6.14 -24.48 12.09
N ILE A 291 -7.22 -25.24 12.27
CA ILE A 291 -7.85 -25.94 11.15
C ILE A 291 -8.67 -24.95 10.34
N VAL A 292 -8.34 -24.81 9.08
CA VAL A 292 -8.94 -23.83 8.15
C VAL A 292 -9.71 -24.57 7.07
N VAL A 293 -10.93 -24.10 6.81
CA VAL A 293 -11.80 -24.60 5.74
C VAL A 293 -12.39 -23.43 4.95
N PRO A 294 -12.74 -23.60 3.68
CA PRO A 294 -13.51 -22.59 2.95
C PRO A 294 -14.85 -22.34 3.62
N LEU A 295 -15.30 -21.10 3.63
CA LEU A 295 -16.59 -20.73 4.22
C LEU A 295 -17.75 -21.45 3.54
N SER A 296 -17.61 -21.77 2.25
CA SER A 296 -18.57 -22.57 1.47
C SER A 296 -18.74 -24.02 1.97
N ALA A 297 -17.82 -24.51 2.82
CA ALA A 297 -17.92 -25.82 3.47
C ALA A 297 -18.75 -25.80 4.76
N VAL A 298 -19.08 -24.61 5.27
CA VAL A 298 -19.81 -24.46 6.54
C VAL A 298 -21.26 -24.06 6.27
N ASP A 299 -22.18 -24.85 6.78
CA ASP A 299 -23.62 -24.53 6.79
C ASP A 299 -23.96 -23.69 8.01
N THR A 300 -24.22 -22.40 7.79
CA THR A 300 -24.59 -21.44 8.85
C THR A 300 -26.10 -21.13 8.89
N ARG A 301 -26.93 -21.84 8.11
CA ARG A 301 -28.37 -21.58 8.00
C ARG A 301 -29.16 -22.05 9.22
N MET A 302 -28.58 -22.90 10.04
CA MET A 302 -29.21 -23.42 11.28
C MET A 302 -28.66 -22.70 12.51
N GLN A 303 -29.29 -22.92 13.67
CA GLN A 303 -28.89 -22.32 14.95
C GLN A 303 -27.45 -22.65 15.35
N ARG A 304 -26.92 -23.81 14.92
CA ARG A 304 -25.55 -24.24 15.12
C ARG A 304 -24.87 -24.43 13.78
N PRO A 305 -23.69 -23.81 13.56
CA PRO A 305 -22.90 -24.07 12.39
C PRO A 305 -22.53 -25.56 12.30
N ALA A 306 -22.59 -26.10 11.10
CA ALA A 306 -22.24 -27.49 10.88
C ALA A 306 -21.50 -27.66 9.56
N VAL A 307 -20.71 -28.71 9.46
CA VAL A 307 -20.09 -29.17 8.22
C VAL A 307 -20.64 -30.52 7.83
N VAL A 308 -20.53 -30.83 6.56
CA VAL A 308 -20.93 -32.15 6.05
C VAL A 308 -19.65 -32.87 5.62
N GLU A 309 -19.28 -33.89 6.40
CA GLU A 309 -18.04 -34.66 6.25
C GLU A 309 -18.31 -35.99 5.53
N ILE A 310 -17.35 -36.45 4.72
CA ILE A 310 -17.34 -37.82 4.17
C ILE A 310 -16.47 -38.70 5.06
N LYS A 311 -17.10 -39.55 5.83
CA LYS A 311 -16.42 -40.50 6.71
C LYS A 311 -16.78 -41.95 6.37
N GLY A 312 -15.77 -42.75 6.05
CA GLY A 312 -16.01 -44.16 5.67
C GLY A 312 -16.90 -44.33 4.42
N GLY A 313 -16.86 -43.39 3.48
CA GLY A 313 -17.69 -43.40 2.28
C GLY A 313 -19.16 -43.04 2.50
N LYS A 314 -19.51 -42.47 3.65
CA LYS A 314 -20.85 -41.97 3.98
C LYS A 314 -20.82 -40.51 4.40
N VAL A 315 -21.87 -39.80 4.07
CA VAL A 315 -22.07 -38.43 4.50
C VAL A 315 -22.47 -38.36 5.95
N THR A 316 -21.76 -37.58 6.74
CA THR A 316 -22.07 -37.34 8.16
C THR A 316 -22.12 -35.82 8.38
N ARG A 317 -23.14 -35.35 9.09
CA ARG A 317 -23.23 -33.95 9.54
C ARG A 317 -22.57 -33.83 10.91
N VAL A 318 -21.66 -32.88 11.05
CA VAL A 318 -20.91 -32.61 12.27
C VAL A 318 -21.11 -31.16 12.67
N ASP A 319 -21.58 -30.94 13.91
CA ASP A 319 -21.66 -29.58 14.46
C ASP A 319 -20.25 -29.08 14.76
N VAL A 320 -19.98 -27.84 14.40
CA VAL A 320 -18.65 -27.24 14.55
C VAL A 320 -18.69 -25.93 15.33
N ALA A 321 -17.60 -25.65 16.02
CA ALA A 321 -17.37 -24.33 16.62
C ALA A 321 -16.46 -23.54 15.70
N LEU A 322 -16.95 -22.38 15.27
CA LEU A 322 -16.21 -21.47 14.40
C LEU A 322 -15.33 -20.57 15.24
N GLY A 323 -14.11 -20.36 14.77
CA GLY A 323 -13.17 -19.35 15.27
C GLY A 323 -13.15 -18.11 14.38
N MET A 324 -11.93 -17.64 14.12
CA MET A 324 -11.69 -16.47 13.29
C MET A 324 -12.09 -16.71 11.83
N ARG A 325 -12.63 -15.67 11.20
CA ARG A 325 -13.01 -15.69 9.79
C ARG A 325 -12.16 -14.69 9.01
N ASP A 326 -11.64 -15.11 7.86
CA ASP A 326 -11.02 -14.24 6.88
C ASP A 326 -11.99 -13.99 5.72
N PRO A 327 -12.53 -12.76 5.61
CA PRO A 327 -13.46 -12.44 4.53
C PRO A 327 -12.81 -12.36 3.14
N THR A 328 -11.47 -12.23 3.05
CA THR A 328 -10.76 -12.08 1.77
C THR A 328 -10.45 -13.43 1.13
N SER A 329 -9.93 -14.36 1.92
CA SER A 329 -9.68 -15.72 1.45
C SER A 329 -10.94 -16.59 1.51
N GLU A 330 -12.07 -16.02 1.98
CA GLU A 330 -13.33 -16.74 2.21
C GLU A 330 -13.14 -18.02 3.04
N THR A 331 -12.20 -17.98 4.01
CA THR A 331 -11.88 -19.08 4.88
C THR A 331 -12.31 -18.80 6.31
N VAL A 332 -12.54 -19.88 7.07
CA VAL A 332 -12.90 -19.82 8.48
C VAL A 332 -12.11 -20.88 9.27
N GLN A 333 -11.67 -20.47 10.44
CA GLN A 333 -11.06 -21.38 11.40
C GLN A 333 -12.15 -22.24 12.08
N ILE A 334 -11.91 -23.54 12.20
CA ILE A 334 -12.72 -24.42 13.00
C ILE A 334 -11.94 -24.76 14.28
N THR A 335 -12.53 -24.40 15.43
CA THR A 335 -11.91 -24.64 16.73
C THR A 335 -12.26 -25.99 17.30
N ASN A 336 -13.40 -26.58 16.89
CA ASN A 336 -13.83 -27.91 17.32
C ASN A 336 -14.76 -28.55 16.28
N GLY A 337 -14.70 -29.87 16.15
CA GLY A 337 -15.62 -30.68 15.35
C GLY A 337 -15.01 -31.29 14.07
N VAL A 338 -13.82 -30.85 13.62
CA VAL A 338 -13.16 -31.35 12.39
C VAL A 338 -11.69 -31.59 12.68
N ALA A 339 -11.11 -32.61 12.07
CA ALA A 339 -9.68 -32.93 12.11
C ALA A 339 -8.98 -32.51 10.80
N VAL A 340 -7.67 -32.32 10.87
CA VAL A 340 -6.87 -32.07 9.66
C VAL A 340 -6.91 -33.28 8.74
N GLY A 341 -7.23 -33.09 7.48
CA GLY A 341 -7.37 -34.15 6.48
C GLY A 341 -8.81 -34.58 6.23
N ASP A 342 -9.77 -34.15 7.03
CA ASP A 342 -11.18 -34.46 6.82
C ASP A 342 -11.66 -33.87 5.50
N THR A 343 -12.44 -34.65 4.75
CA THR A 343 -13.03 -34.26 3.47
C THR A 343 -14.44 -33.74 3.69
N LEU A 344 -14.65 -32.46 3.40
CA LEU A 344 -15.90 -31.73 3.60
C LEU A 344 -16.59 -31.49 2.27
N LEU A 345 -17.92 -31.53 2.28
CA LEU A 345 -18.75 -31.16 1.14
C LEU A 345 -18.96 -29.64 1.11
N ILE A 346 -18.89 -29.05 -0.07
CA ILE A 346 -19.08 -27.61 -0.26
C ILE A 346 -20.34 -27.32 -1.09
N ALA A 347 -20.87 -26.11 -0.94
CA ALA A 347 -21.97 -25.55 -1.72
C ALA A 347 -23.20 -26.52 -1.85
N ALA A 348 -23.57 -26.83 -3.10
CA ALA A 348 -24.74 -27.66 -3.39
C ALA A 348 -24.67 -29.08 -2.82
N ALA A 349 -23.47 -29.64 -2.65
CA ALA A 349 -23.27 -30.98 -2.10
C ALA A 349 -23.60 -31.09 -0.60
N GLN A 350 -23.70 -29.98 0.14
CA GLN A 350 -24.14 -29.97 1.55
C GLN A 350 -25.60 -30.39 1.74
N GLY A 351 -26.42 -30.36 0.69
CA GLY A 351 -27.81 -30.82 0.70
C GLY A 351 -28.00 -32.36 0.70
N ILE A 352 -26.91 -33.12 0.61
CA ILE A 352 -26.96 -34.59 0.62
C ILE A 352 -27.39 -35.08 2.01
N THR A 353 -28.38 -35.97 2.07
CA THR A 353 -28.91 -36.51 3.32
C THR A 353 -27.85 -37.29 4.09
N PRO A 354 -27.65 -37.02 5.40
CA PRO A 354 -26.73 -37.81 6.22
C PRO A 354 -27.03 -39.33 6.14
N GLY A 355 -25.96 -40.12 6.05
CA GLY A 355 -26.03 -41.59 5.86
C GLY A 355 -25.97 -42.03 4.40
N THR A 356 -26.11 -41.13 3.43
CA THR A 356 -26.02 -41.48 1.99
C THR A 356 -24.60 -41.97 1.67
N PRO A 357 -24.44 -43.13 1.01
CA PRO A 357 -23.14 -43.57 0.56
C PRO A 357 -22.67 -42.69 -0.64
N VAL A 358 -21.47 -42.15 -0.53
CA VAL A 358 -20.88 -41.27 -1.56
C VAL A 358 -19.50 -41.79 -1.96
N ARG A 359 -19.17 -41.56 -3.21
CA ARG A 359 -17.85 -41.81 -3.77
C ARG A 359 -17.29 -40.51 -4.41
N VAL A 360 -16.09 -40.14 -3.99
CA VAL A 360 -15.37 -39.03 -4.60
C VAL A 360 -14.76 -39.52 -5.90
N GLN A 361 -15.08 -38.86 -7.00
CA GLN A 361 -14.51 -39.15 -8.31
C GLN A 361 -13.41 -38.10 -8.60
N PRO A 362 -12.17 -38.55 -8.93
CA PRO A 362 -11.15 -37.62 -9.39
C PRO A 362 -11.59 -36.93 -10.69
N PRO A 363 -11.10 -35.71 -10.98
CA PRO A 363 -11.43 -35.03 -12.22
C PRO A 363 -11.09 -35.92 -13.42
N PRO A 364 -11.89 -35.89 -14.50
CA PRO A 364 -11.56 -36.62 -15.72
C PRO A 364 -10.17 -36.16 -16.18
N SER A 365 -9.23 -37.12 -16.22
CA SER A 365 -7.93 -36.89 -16.83
C SER A 365 -8.17 -36.55 -18.29
N ASP A 366 -7.64 -35.40 -18.76
CA ASP A 366 -7.64 -35.02 -20.20
C ASP A 366 -6.88 -36.08 -21.02
N GLN A 367 -7.56 -37.15 -21.38
CA GLN A 367 -7.09 -38.17 -22.32
C GLN A 367 -7.64 -37.94 -23.74
N SER A 368 -7.82 -36.67 -24.15
CA SER A 368 -8.29 -36.37 -25.52
C SER A 368 -7.28 -35.58 -26.38
N ALA A 369 -5.98 -35.80 -26.15
CA ALA A 369 -4.94 -35.24 -27.00
C ALA A 369 -3.96 -36.29 -27.53
N GLN A 370 -4.45 -37.48 -27.90
CA GLN A 370 -3.64 -38.41 -28.69
C GLN A 370 -4.54 -39.11 -29.72
N THR A 371 -4.09 -39.01 -30.94
CA THR A 371 -4.50 -39.70 -32.18
C THR A 371 -5.29 -38.85 -33.18
N ASN A 372 -4.52 -38.19 -34.03
CA ASN A 372 -4.71 -38.30 -35.47
C ASN A 372 -3.47 -37.77 -36.20
N THR A 373 -2.40 -38.54 -36.12
CA THR A 373 -1.33 -38.42 -37.13
C THR A 373 -1.53 -39.57 -38.10
N THR A 374 -2.30 -39.36 -39.16
CA THR A 374 -2.35 -40.23 -40.30
C THR A 374 -1.10 -39.94 -41.14
N PRO A 375 -0.25 -40.93 -41.45
CA PRO A 375 0.82 -40.73 -42.40
C PRO A 375 0.22 -40.74 -43.82
N ASN A 376 0.25 -39.60 -44.49
CA ASN A 376 -0.03 -39.53 -45.91
C ASN A 376 1.22 -40.00 -46.69
N SER A 377 1.22 -41.25 -47.06
CA SER A 377 2.14 -41.80 -48.06
C SER A 377 1.54 -41.60 -49.46
N GLY A 378 2.27 -40.95 -50.34
CA GLY A 378 2.05 -41.22 -51.76
C GLY A 378 2.02 -40.01 -52.71
N ARG A 379 3.08 -39.79 -53.31
CA ARG A 379 3.49 -39.44 -54.67
C ARG A 379 4.04 -38.05 -54.87
#